data_53bee30049efbc88d8c848fc96edba6f
#
_entry.id   53bee30049efbc88d8c848fc96edba6f
#
_cell.length_a   1.000
_cell.length_b   1.000
_cell.length_c   1.000
_cell.angle_alpha   90.00
_cell.angle_beta   90.00
_cell.angle_gamma   90.00
#
_symmetry.space_group_name_H-M   'P 1'
#
loop_
_entity.id
_entity.type
_entity.pdbx_description
1 polymer ?
#
loop_
_entity_poly.entity_id
_entity_poly.type
_entity_poly.pdbx_seq_one_letter_code
_entity_poly.pdbx_strand_id
1 'polypeptide(L)'
;RSAGQVPAILYGKDQESIPLTIDAREALRLFHSISVENTIINVQIDEDKEEMETLVREIQMHPFRPDIVHVDFFCIERGVALEVEIPVNYVGTPHGVREGGILEIILHEFRVKCTPSKIPKSIEIDVIRLDIGDSIHVGEIKMEEDVELLTDPEQTACIVSAPRIEEEEEVVEEEFD
;
A
#
# COMPACT_ATOMS: atom_id res chain seq x y z
N ARG A 1 8.54 -25.98 -3.73
CA ARG A 1 9.27 -25.03 -2.86
C ARG A 1 10.78 -25.32 -2.78
N SER A 2 11.20 -26.56 -2.83
CA SER A 2 12.65 -26.92 -2.82
C SER A 2 13.38 -26.61 -4.13
N ALA A 3 12.68 -26.28 -5.20
CA ALA A 3 13.24 -26.03 -6.53
C ALA A 3 13.34 -24.53 -6.90
N GLY A 4 13.14 -23.61 -5.95
CA GLY A 4 13.14 -22.17 -6.25
C GLY A 4 11.90 -21.69 -7.01
N GLN A 5 10.78 -22.39 -6.85
CA GLN A 5 9.50 -22.08 -7.48
C GLN A 5 8.46 -21.65 -6.44
N VAL A 6 7.65 -20.65 -6.80
CA VAL A 6 6.55 -20.09 -5.99
C VAL A 6 5.23 -20.45 -6.66
N PRO A 7 4.28 -21.03 -5.92
CA PRO A 7 2.92 -21.22 -6.42
C PRO A 7 2.23 -19.87 -6.56
N ALA A 8 1.45 -19.72 -7.62
CA ALA A 8 0.62 -18.56 -7.87
C ALA A 8 -0.74 -19.02 -8.41
N ILE A 9 -1.73 -18.14 -8.30
CA ILE A 9 -3.05 -18.36 -8.88
C ILE A 9 -3.40 -17.18 -9.76
N LEU A 10 -3.93 -17.45 -10.95
CA LEU A 10 -4.49 -16.46 -11.84
C LEU A 10 -6.01 -16.66 -11.86
N TYR A 11 -6.76 -15.60 -11.57
CA TYR A 11 -8.20 -15.61 -11.62
C TYR A 11 -8.76 -14.29 -12.17
N GLY A 12 -9.98 -14.30 -12.66
CA GLY A 12 -10.66 -13.14 -13.21
C GLY A 12 -12.16 -13.32 -13.19
N LYS A 13 -12.89 -12.28 -13.60
CA LYS A 13 -14.35 -12.25 -13.51
C LYS A 13 -15.02 -13.29 -14.39
N ASP A 14 -14.45 -13.60 -15.56
CA ASP A 14 -15.01 -14.52 -16.56
C ASP A 14 -14.09 -15.72 -16.88
N GLN A 15 -13.05 -15.93 -16.04
CA GLN A 15 -12.11 -17.04 -16.23
C GLN A 15 -12.08 -17.98 -15.03
N GLU A 16 -11.93 -19.28 -15.31
CA GLU A 16 -11.63 -20.26 -14.26
C GLU A 16 -10.25 -19.99 -13.68
N SER A 17 -10.12 -20.24 -12.37
CA SER A 17 -8.85 -20.06 -11.66
C SER A 17 -7.79 -21.02 -12.21
N ILE A 18 -6.69 -20.48 -12.70
CA ILE A 18 -5.57 -21.23 -13.26
C ILE A 18 -4.43 -21.26 -12.24
N PRO A 19 -4.03 -22.43 -11.73
CA PRO A 19 -2.85 -22.55 -10.89
C PRO A 19 -1.58 -22.38 -11.73
N LEU A 20 -0.68 -21.50 -11.29
CA LEU A 20 0.57 -21.19 -11.95
C LEU A 20 1.76 -21.50 -11.03
N THR A 21 2.93 -21.58 -11.64
CA THR A 21 4.21 -21.67 -10.93
C THR A 21 5.16 -20.67 -11.52
N ILE A 22 5.72 -19.78 -10.70
CA ILE A 22 6.65 -18.73 -11.12
C ILE A 22 8.05 -18.97 -10.50
N ASP A 23 9.09 -18.47 -11.16
CA ASP A 23 10.43 -18.51 -10.59
C ASP A 23 10.56 -17.52 -9.42
N ALA A 24 11.00 -18.01 -8.26
CA ALA A 24 11.10 -17.22 -7.04
C ALA A 24 12.09 -16.04 -7.16
N ARG A 25 13.17 -16.20 -7.93
CA ARG A 25 14.20 -15.16 -8.07
C ARG A 25 13.73 -14.05 -8.99
N GLU A 26 13.04 -14.39 -10.06
CA GLU A 26 12.47 -13.43 -10.99
C GLU A 26 11.33 -12.65 -10.33
N ALA A 27 10.44 -13.35 -9.61
CA ALA A 27 9.37 -12.74 -8.84
C ALA A 27 9.90 -11.76 -7.78
N LEU A 28 10.90 -12.16 -6.99
CA LEU A 28 11.53 -11.28 -6.01
C LEU A 28 12.14 -10.03 -6.64
N ARG A 29 12.86 -10.16 -7.75
CA ARG A 29 13.45 -9.01 -8.45
C ARG A 29 12.37 -8.05 -8.97
N LEU A 30 11.32 -8.60 -9.57
CA LEU A 30 10.21 -7.81 -10.11
C LEU A 30 9.54 -7.04 -8.99
N PHE A 31 9.13 -7.71 -7.92
CA PHE A 31 8.35 -7.13 -6.83
C PHE A 31 9.14 -6.16 -5.96
N HIS A 32 10.48 -6.25 -5.94
CA HIS A 32 11.31 -5.21 -5.32
C HIS A 32 11.49 -3.95 -6.20
N SER A 33 11.28 -4.06 -7.50
CA SER A 33 11.50 -2.95 -8.44
C SER A 33 10.25 -2.11 -8.72
N ILE A 34 9.07 -2.62 -8.39
CA ILE A 34 7.78 -1.99 -8.70
C ILE A 34 6.90 -1.89 -7.46
N SER A 35 6.00 -0.91 -7.46
CA SER A 35 4.88 -0.88 -6.50
C SER A 35 3.86 -1.94 -6.96
N VAL A 36 3.84 -3.06 -6.26
CA VAL A 36 3.19 -4.29 -6.73
C VAL A 36 1.68 -4.16 -6.80
N GLU A 37 1.08 -3.42 -5.85
CA GLU A 37 -0.36 -3.35 -5.63
C GLU A 37 -1.12 -2.58 -6.71
N ASN A 38 -0.43 -1.71 -7.46
CA ASN A 38 -1.03 -0.85 -8.47
C ASN A 38 -0.34 -0.90 -9.83
N THR A 39 0.50 -1.91 -10.07
CA THR A 39 1.21 -2.08 -11.35
C THR A 39 0.61 -3.22 -12.15
N ILE A 40 0.28 -2.94 -13.42
CA ILE A 40 -0.18 -3.96 -14.36
C ILE A 40 1.02 -4.78 -14.83
N ILE A 41 0.90 -6.10 -14.72
CA ILE A 41 1.92 -7.06 -15.13
C ILE A 41 1.34 -7.95 -16.22
N ASN A 42 2.08 -8.11 -17.30
CA ASN A 42 1.73 -9.08 -18.35
C ASN A 42 2.23 -10.45 -17.94
N VAL A 43 1.32 -11.37 -17.71
CA VAL A 43 1.62 -12.77 -17.43
C VAL A 43 1.45 -13.57 -18.72
N GLN A 44 2.51 -14.25 -19.13
CA GLN A 44 2.50 -15.19 -20.23
C GLN A 44 2.46 -16.62 -19.68
N ILE A 45 1.44 -17.37 -20.05
CA ILE A 45 1.27 -18.77 -19.64
C ILE A 45 1.80 -19.65 -20.74
N ASP A 46 2.86 -20.41 -20.45
CA ASP A 46 3.51 -21.38 -21.34
C ASP A 46 3.79 -20.89 -22.78
N GLU A 47 4.05 -21.82 -23.69
CA GLU A 47 4.42 -21.55 -25.06
C GLU A 47 3.26 -21.04 -25.96
N ASP A 48 2.02 -21.03 -25.45
CA ASP A 48 0.82 -20.64 -26.19
C ASP A 48 0.57 -19.14 -26.32
N LYS A 49 1.55 -18.30 -25.96
CA LYS A 49 1.63 -16.87 -26.30
C LYS A 49 0.44 -15.96 -25.98
N GLU A 50 -0.51 -16.37 -25.19
CA GLU A 50 -1.54 -15.46 -24.71
C GLU A 50 -0.98 -14.65 -23.53
N GLU A 51 -0.67 -13.39 -23.81
CA GLU A 51 -0.30 -12.42 -22.78
C GLU A 51 -1.58 -11.91 -22.12
N MET A 52 -1.70 -12.10 -20.81
CA MET A 52 -2.82 -11.61 -20.03
C MET A 52 -2.37 -10.42 -19.18
N GLU A 53 -3.09 -9.31 -19.31
CA GLU A 53 -2.88 -8.15 -18.42
C GLU A 53 -3.44 -8.48 -17.04
N THR A 54 -2.58 -8.46 -16.03
CA THR A 54 -2.93 -8.84 -14.66
C THR A 54 -2.49 -7.78 -13.66
N LEU A 55 -3.23 -7.70 -12.56
CA LEU A 55 -2.84 -6.95 -11.36
C LEU A 55 -2.45 -7.95 -10.28
N VAL A 56 -1.40 -7.67 -9.54
CA VAL A 56 -1.09 -8.46 -8.35
C VAL A 56 -2.04 -8.03 -7.23
N ARG A 57 -2.84 -8.97 -6.73
CA ARG A 57 -3.84 -8.69 -5.70
C ARG A 57 -3.27 -8.90 -4.31
N GLU A 58 -2.46 -9.93 -4.14
CA GLU A 58 -1.85 -10.27 -2.85
C GLU A 58 -0.51 -10.97 -3.07
N ILE A 59 0.47 -10.63 -2.23
CA ILE A 59 1.73 -11.35 -2.12
C ILE A 59 1.87 -11.84 -0.68
N GLN A 60 1.88 -13.14 -0.51
CA GLN A 60 2.17 -13.74 0.78
C GLN A 60 3.68 -13.95 0.91
N MET A 61 4.27 -13.30 1.90
CA MET A 61 5.69 -13.43 2.21
C MET A 61 5.90 -14.27 3.48
N HIS A 62 7.04 -14.93 3.55
CA HIS A 62 7.42 -15.66 4.75
C HIS A 62 7.80 -14.67 5.88
N PRO A 63 7.28 -14.84 7.12
CA PRO A 63 7.45 -13.85 8.20
C PRO A 63 8.91 -13.60 8.61
N PHE A 64 9.81 -14.57 8.41
CA PHE A 64 11.21 -14.48 8.86
C PHE A 64 12.25 -14.58 7.74
N ARG A 65 11.83 -14.81 6.50
CA ARG A 65 12.71 -14.95 5.34
C ARG A 65 12.19 -14.08 4.22
N PRO A 66 13.06 -13.54 3.36
CA PRO A 66 12.64 -12.77 2.19
C PRO A 66 12.14 -13.70 1.07
N ASP A 67 11.34 -14.71 1.43
CA ASP A 67 10.83 -15.71 0.50
C ASP A 67 9.34 -15.45 0.24
N ILE A 68 8.94 -15.42 -1.02
CA ILE A 68 7.54 -15.35 -1.42
C ILE A 68 6.93 -16.75 -1.25
N VAL A 69 5.76 -16.81 -0.62
CA VAL A 69 5.03 -18.03 -0.34
C VAL A 69 3.94 -18.29 -1.37
N HIS A 70 3.22 -17.24 -1.76
CA HIS A 70 2.14 -17.28 -2.74
C HIS A 70 1.98 -15.92 -3.42
N VAL A 71 1.46 -15.92 -4.65
CA VAL A 71 1.11 -14.70 -5.39
C VAL A 71 -0.24 -14.88 -6.06
N ASP A 72 -1.11 -13.89 -5.87
CA ASP A 72 -2.44 -13.83 -6.45
C ASP A 72 -2.45 -12.82 -7.60
N PHE A 73 -2.72 -13.32 -8.82
CA PHE A 73 -2.89 -12.49 -10.01
C PHE A 73 -4.36 -12.38 -10.38
N PHE A 74 -4.82 -11.15 -10.52
CA PHE A 74 -6.16 -10.84 -10.99
C PHE A 74 -6.11 -10.38 -12.45
N CYS A 75 -6.76 -11.13 -13.34
CA CYS A 75 -6.86 -10.78 -14.75
C CYS A 75 -7.78 -9.57 -14.93
N ILE A 76 -7.27 -8.53 -15.58
CA ILE A 76 -7.98 -7.27 -15.79
C ILE A 76 -8.53 -7.21 -17.23
N GLU A 77 -9.77 -6.72 -17.32
CA GLU A 77 -10.40 -6.39 -18.59
C GLU A 77 -10.20 -4.89 -18.89
N ARG A 78 -9.84 -4.58 -20.12
CA ARG A 78 -9.68 -3.19 -20.54
C ARG A 78 -11.01 -2.44 -20.47
N GLY A 79 -10.99 -1.29 -19.78
CA GLY A 79 -12.17 -0.42 -19.67
C GLY A 79 -13.15 -0.76 -18.55
N VAL A 80 -12.92 -1.82 -17.81
CA VAL A 80 -13.69 -2.14 -16.61
C VAL A 80 -13.02 -1.48 -15.41
N ALA A 81 -13.78 -0.69 -14.64
CA ALA A 81 -13.29 -0.10 -13.41
C ALA A 81 -13.03 -1.18 -12.35
N LEU A 82 -11.90 -1.10 -11.69
CA LEU A 82 -11.49 -2.02 -10.63
C LEU A 82 -11.14 -1.26 -9.35
N GLU A 83 -11.22 -1.95 -8.24
CA GLU A 83 -10.85 -1.43 -6.94
C GLU A 83 -9.39 -1.79 -6.66
N VAL A 84 -8.58 -0.77 -6.38
CA VAL A 84 -7.15 -0.92 -6.05
C VAL A 84 -6.81 -0.14 -4.80
N GLU A 85 -5.80 -0.61 -4.07
CA GLU A 85 -5.19 0.10 -2.96
C GLU A 85 -3.97 0.86 -3.50
N ILE A 86 -3.93 2.17 -3.27
CA ILE A 86 -2.88 3.04 -3.77
C ILE A 86 -2.10 3.59 -2.58
N PRO A 87 -0.76 3.40 -2.56
CA PRO A 87 0.07 3.90 -1.48
C PRO A 87 0.09 5.43 -1.44
N VAL A 88 0.11 5.96 -0.23
CA VAL A 88 0.12 7.40 0.05
C VAL A 88 1.51 7.83 0.47
N ASN A 89 2.04 8.85 -0.22
CA ASN A 89 3.31 9.47 0.11
C ASN A 89 3.07 10.83 0.77
N TYR A 90 3.43 10.95 2.04
CA TYR A 90 3.39 12.22 2.77
C TYR A 90 4.66 13.01 2.49
N VAL A 91 4.51 14.13 1.76
CA VAL A 91 5.64 14.94 1.30
C VAL A 91 5.85 16.15 2.21
N GLY A 92 7.09 16.35 2.62
CA GLY A 92 7.50 17.48 3.45
C GLY A 92 7.62 17.15 4.92
N THR A 93 8.07 18.15 5.71
CA THR A 93 8.13 18.07 7.17
C THR A 93 7.14 19.06 7.74
N PRO A 94 6.13 18.63 8.50
CA PRO A 94 5.14 19.50 9.11
C PRO A 94 5.76 20.58 9.98
N HIS A 95 5.12 21.75 10.01
CA HIS A 95 5.57 22.84 10.91
C HIS A 95 5.50 22.41 12.36
N GLY A 96 4.45 21.71 12.77
CA GLY A 96 4.29 21.18 14.11
C GLY A 96 5.37 20.18 14.53
N VAL A 97 5.93 19.39 13.58
CA VAL A 97 7.07 18.49 13.89
C VAL A 97 8.34 19.28 14.18
N ARG A 98 8.55 20.43 13.52
CA ARG A 98 9.70 21.33 13.83
C ARG A 98 9.58 21.99 15.21
N GLU A 99 8.37 22.09 15.73
CA GLU A 99 8.07 22.61 17.06
C GLU A 99 8.07 21.52 18.14
N GLY A 100 8.39 20.27 17.76
CA GLY A 100 8.51 19.14 18.68
C GLY A 100 7.31 18.16 18.65
N GLY A 101 6.32 18.38 17.79
CA GLY A 101 5.22 17.43 17.56
C GLY A 101 5.67 16.15 16.84
N ILE A 102 4.80 15.15 16.81
CA ILE A 102 5.02 13.86 16.16
C ILE A 102 3.98 13.70 15.05
N LEU A 103 4.43 13.45 13.81
CA LEU A 103 3.53 13.10 12.72
C LEU A 103 3.13 11.62 12.85
N GLU A 104 1.87 11.37 13.11
CA GLU A 104 1.29 10.03 13.13
C GLU A 104 0.53 9.79 11.82
N ILE A 105 0.99 8.82 11.04
CA ILE A 105 0.36 8.38 9.81
C ILE A 105 -0.61 7.25 10.17
N ILE A 106 -1.90 7.46 9.92
CA ILE A 106 -2.96 6.49 10.23
C ILE A 106 -3.25 5.64 9.01
N LEU A 107 -3.28 6.27 7.83
CA LEU A 107 -3.54 5.58 6.57
C LEU A 107 -2.30 5.60 5.68
N HIS A 108 -1.85 4.44 5.30
CA HIS A 108 -0.72 4.27 4.37
C HIS A 108 -1.19 4.07 2.93
N GLU A 109 -2.45 3.66 2.74
CA GLU A 109 -3.05 3.31 1.46
C GLU A 109 -4.49 3.79 1.39
N PHE A 110 -4.95 4.17 0.20
CA PHE A 110 -6.35 4.50 -0.07
C PHE A 110 -6.96 3.51 -1.04
N ARG A 111 -8.17 3.07 -0.72
CA ARG A 111 -9.00 2.29 -1.65
C ARG A 111 -9.66 3.22 -2.63
N VAL A 112 -9.37 3.00 -3.89
CA VAL A 112 -9.92 3.77 -4.98
C VAL A 112 -10.47 2.86 -6.08
N LYS A 113 -11.43 3.39 -6.81
CA LYS A 113 -11.97 2.74 -7.99
C LYS A 113 -11.56 3.53 -9.22
N CYS A 114 -10.84 2.91 -10.11
CA CYS A 114 -10.33 3.53 -11.33
C CYS A 114 -10.26 2.54 -12.48
N THR A 115 -10.05 3.07 -13.69
CA THR A 115 -9.76 2.22 -14.85
C THR A 115 -8.29 1.81 -14.86
N PRO A 116 -7.94 0.60 -15.37
CA PRO A 116 -6.56 0.10 -15.39
C PRO A 116 -5.55 1.08 -15.99
N SER A 117 -5.96 1.80 -17.03
CA SER A 117 -5.09 2.77 -17.73
C SER A 117 -4.78 4.05 -16.93
N LYS A 118 -5.49 4.29 -15.83
CA LYS A 118 -5.41 5.52 -15.02
C LYS A 118 -5.09 5.25 -13.55
N ILE A 119 -4.46 4.13 -13.27
CA ILE A 119 -4.00 3.81 -11.92
C ILE A 119 -2.78 4.69 -11.59
N PRO A 120 -2.85 5.61 -10.62
CA PRO A 120 -1.69 6.39 -10.20
C PRO A 120 -0.72 5.51 -9.41
N LYS A 121 0.57 5.80 -9.50
CA LYS A 121 1.61 5.05 -8.77
C LYS A 121 1.59 5.31 -7.27
N SER A 122 1.27 6.53 -6.89
CA SER A 122 1.16 6.97 -5.49
C SER A 122 0.33 8.26 -5.43
N ILE A 123 -0.27 8.51 -4.28
CA ILE A 123 -0.96 9.76 -3.99
C ILE A 123 -0.04 10.58 -3.10
N GLU A 124 0.32 11.79 -3.54
CA GLU A 124 1.18 12.69 -2.77
C GLU A 124 0.32 13.67 -1.95
N ILE A 125 0.59 13.73 -0.65
CA ILE A 125 -0.07 14.63 0.29
C ILE A 125 0.97 15.57 0.88
N ASP A 126 0.78 16.89 0.66
CA ASP A 126 1.63 17.90 1.28
C ASP A 126 1.22 18.12 2.74
N VAL A 127 2.14 17.81 3.65
CA VAL A 127 1.96 17.95 5.10
C VAL A 127 2.70 19.14 5.70
N ILE A 128 3.38 19.97 4.89
CA ILE A 128 4.24 21.07 5.36
C ILE A 128 3.51 22.05 6.28
N ARG A 129 2.22 22.30 6.02
CA ARG A 129 1.41 23.32 6.68
C ARG A 129 0.73 22.88 7.95
N LEU A 130 0.93 21.62 8.37
CA LEU A 130 0.30 21.10 9.57
C LEU A 130 0.98 21.61 10.83
N ASP A 131 0.22 22.21 11.72
CA ASP A 131 0.63 22.60 13.07
C ASP A 131 0.30 21.49 14.08
N ILE A 132 0.75 21.63 15.33
CA ILE A 132 0.46 20.67 16.39
C ILE A 132 -1.06 20.66 16.68
N GLY A 133 -1.67 19.47 16.57
CA GLY A 133 -3.10 19.26 16.73
C GLY A 133 -3.88 19.24 15.41
N ASP A 134 -3.25 19.56 14.30
CA ASP A 134 -3.90 19.50 12.98
C ASP A 134 -3.92 18.08 12.44
N SER A 135 -4.98 17.77 11.68
CA SER A 135 -5.16 16.49 10.98
C SER A 135 -5.60 16.73 9.55
N ILE A 136 -5.26 15.81 8.65
CA ILE A 136 -5.77 15.78 7.28
C ILE A 136 -6.78 14.64 7.17
N HIS A 137 -7.97 14.97 6.68
CA HIS A 137 -9.00 13.99 6.36
C HIS A 137 -8.92 13.57 4.89
N VAL A 138 -9.33 12.33 4.63
CA VAL A 138 -9.28 11.74 3.28
C VAL A 138 -10.07 12.58 2.27
N GLY A 139 -11.19 13.19 2.68
CA GLY A 139 -12.02 14.04 1.82
C GLY A 139 -11.40 15.39 1.40
N GLU A 140 -10.31 15.83 2.07
CA GLU A 140 -9.61 17.09 1.74
C GLU A 140 -8.55 16.89 0.64
N ILE A 141 -8.26 15.62 0.32
CA ILE A 141 -7.20 15.26 -0.60
C ILE A 141 -7.71 15.40 -2.05
N LYS A 142 -6.98 16.15 -2.84
CA LYS A 142 -7.31 16.32 -4.26
C LYS A 142 -6.94 15.04 -5.02
N MET A 143 -7.96 14.38 -5.53
CA MET A 143 -7.80 13.25 -6.45
C MET A 143 -7.84 13.70 -7.91
N GLU A 144 -7.29 12.87 -8.79
CA GLU A 144 -7.46 13.05 -10.24
C GLU A 144 -8.92 12.79 -10.64
N GLU A 145 -9.39 13.45 -11.71
CA GLU A 145 -10.81 13.44 -12.13
C GLU A 145 -11.39 12.07 -12.44
N ASP A 146 -10.53 11.06 -12.68
CA ASP A 146 -10.91 9.70 -13.09
C ASP A 146 -10.78 8.65 -11.98
N VAL A 147 -10.50 9.07 -10.75
CA VAL A 147 -10.29 8.20 -9.58
C VAL A 147 -11.40 8.44 -8.57
N GLU A 148 -12.24 7.44 -8.37
CA GLU A 148 -13.32 7.48 -7.37
C GLU A 148 -12.79 6.92 -6.04
N LEU A 149 -12.84 7.75 -4.98
CA LEU A 149 -12.41 7.35 -3.64
C LEU A 149 -13.48 6.47 -3.00
N LEU A 150 -13.08 5.28 -2.54
CA LEU A 150 -13.95 4.36 -1.78
C LEU A 150 -13.70 4.42 -0.27
N THR A 151 -12.53 4.93 0.13
CA THR A 151 -12.22 5.16 1.55
C THR A 151 -13.14 6.24 2.11
N ASP A 152 -13.59 6.08 3.35
CA ASP A 152 -14.48 7.03 4.01
C ASP A 152 -13.82 8.43 4.07
N PRO A 153 -14.46 9.46 3.51
CA PRO A 153 -13.92 10.83 3.48
C PRO A 153 -13.75 11.45 4.88
N GLU A 154 -14.48 10.98 5.89
CA GLU A 154 -14.36 11.47 7.27
C GLU A 154 -13.16 10.86 8.01
N GLN A 155 -12.54 9.82 7.46
CA GLN A 155 -11.40 9.15 8.06
C GLN A 155 -10.16 10.04 8.04
N THR A 156 -9.43 10.07 9.16
CA THR A 156 -8.17 10.83 9.28
C THR A 156 -7.04 10.06 8.58
N ALA A 157 -6.34 10.72 7.66
CA ALA A 157 -5.17 10.17 6.96
C ALA A 157 -3.90 10.31 7.80
N CYS A 158 -3.65 11.48 8.37
CA CYS A 158 -2.55 11.74 9.28
C CYS A 158 -2.92 12.84 10.30
N ILE A 159 -2.20 12.89 11.40
CA ILE A 159 -2.35 13.88 12.48
C ILE A 159 -0.98 14.24 13.03
N VAL A 160 -0.80 15.50 13.43
CA VAL A 160 0.38 15.94 14.19
C VAL A 160 0.01 16.03 15.66
N SER A 161 0.46 15.06 16.45
CA SER A 161 0.25 15.02 17.90
C SER A 161 1.30 15.84 18.64
N ALA A 162 0.91 16.38 19.83
CA ALA A 162 1.85 17.01 20.73
C ALA A 162 2.86 15.98 21.29
N PRO A 163 4.10 16.36 21.56
CA PRO A 163 5.07 15.46 22.18
C PRO A 163 4.54 14.96 23.52
N ARG A 164 4.59 13.66 23.71
CA ARG A 164 4.25 13.06 25.00
C ARG A 164 5.42 13.36 25.95
N ILE A 165 5.23 14.34 26.82
CA ILE A 165 6.15 14.56 27.93
C ILE A 165 5.89 13.39 28.89
N GLU A 166 6.77 12.40 28.91
CA GLU A 166 6.82 11.45 30.03
C GLU A 166 7.23 12.27 31.26
N GLU A 167 6.26 12.58 32.11
CA GLU A 167 6.56 12.99 33.49
C GLU A 167 7.27 11.79 34.10
N GLU A 168 8.59 11.87 34.27
CA GLU A 168 9.32 11.02 35.16
C GLU A 168 8.67 11.21 36.54
N GLU A 169 7.87 10.23 36.97
CA GLU A 169 7.46 10.12 38.38
C GLU A 169 8.76 10.02 39.19
N GLU A 170 9.16 11.14 39.84
CA GLU A 170 10.16 11.12 40.87
C GLU A 170 9.68 10.14 41.94
N VAL A 171 10.27 8.95 41.94
CA VAL A 171 10.15 8.01 43.07
C VAL A 171 10.81 8.69 44.27
N VAL A 172 9.99 9.33 45.09
CA VAL A 172 10.38 9.80 46.38
C VAL A 172 10.67 8.56 47.22
N GLU A 173 11.94 8.19 47.36
CA GLU A 173 12.39 7.25 48.36
C GLU A 173 12.13 7.90 49.73
N GLU A 174 11.04 7.53 50.40
CA GLU A 174 10.92 7.75 51.84
C GLU A 174 11.89 6.84 52.55
N GLU A 175 13.01 7.42 52.98
CA GLU A 175 13.88 6.84 54.01
C GLU A 175 13.04 6.67 55.30
N PHE A 176 12.76 5.43 55.65
CA PHE A 176 12.34 5.09 57.00
C PHE A 176 13.59 4.90 57.88
N ASP A 177 13.74 5.83 58.85
CA ASP A 177 14.64 5.74 59.98
C ASP A 177 14.04 4.81 61.08
#